data_a24145368594b0b93505da2aa132f2ec
#
_entry.id   a24145368594b0b93505da2aa132f2ec
#
_cell.length_a   1.000
_cell.length_b   1.000
_cell.length_c   1.000
_cell.angle_alpha   90.00
_cell.angle_beta   90.00
_cell.angle_gamma   90.00
#
_symmetry.space_group_name_H-M   'P 1'
#
loop_
_entity.id
_entity.type
_entity.pdbx_description
1 polymer ?
#
loop_
_entity_poly.entity_id
_entity_poly.type
_entity_poly.pdbx_seq_one_letter_code
_entity_poly.pdbx_strand_id
1 'polypeptide(L)'
;MNKKYILFFLFGLLSITISAQSLAEAKALYEKGEYEEAKPTFKKLVKTQPGNGNYNLWYGVCCLETGEPAEALKHLESAVKRRVPSGQLYLARAYNDLYRFEEAIETYETYISDLRKRKRSTEEAEQLLEKSKS
;
A
#
# COMPACT_ATOMS: atom_id res chain seq x y z
N MET A 1 35.61 28.00 -5.63
CA MET A 1 34.89 26.72 -5.61
C MET A 1 35.24 25.95 -6.88
N ASN A 2 35.72 24.70 -6.74
CA ASN A 2 36.25 23.96 -7.88
C ASN A 2 35.10 23.47 -8.76
N LYS A 3 35.17 23.66 -10.09
CA LYS A 3 34.11 23.26 -11.05
C LYS A 3 33.66 21.80 -10.92
N LYS A 4 34.54 20.91 -10.45
CA LYS A 4 34.24 19.49 -10.17
C LYS A 4 33.17 19.30 -9.09
N TYR A 5 33.15 20.12 -8.05
CA TYR A 5 32.17 20.03 -6.96
C TYR A 5 30.79 20.58 -7.36
N ILE A 6 30.74 21.57 -8.25
CA ILE A 6 29.50 22.12 -8.80
C ILE A 6 28.78 21.07 -9.65
N LEU A 7 29.52 20.30 -10.46
CA LEU A 7 28.95 19.21 -11.26
C LEU A 7 28.38 18.09 -10.38
N PHE A 8 29.06 17.71 -9.29
CA PHE A 8 28.58 16.70 -8.35
C PHE A 8 27.29 17.14 -7.62
N PHE A 9 27.23 18.42 -7.25
CA PHE A 9 26.04 18.99 -6.59
C PHE A 9 24.83 19.06 -7.52
N LEU A 10 25.03 19.41 -8.77
CA LEU A 10 23.99 19.43 -9.80
C LEU A 10 23.47 18.02 -10.15
N PHE A 11 24.36 17.02 -10.18
CA PHE A 11 23.98 15.63 -10.44
C PHE A 11 23.16 15.02 -9.29
N GLY A 12 23.49 15.36 -8.04
CA GLY A 12 22.74 14.95 -6.85
C GLY A 12 21.32 15.55 -6.80
N LEU A 13 21.17 16.83 -7.16
CA LEU A 13 19.86 17.50 -7.22
C LEU A 13 18.97 16.94 -8.33
N LEU A 14 19.52 16.57 -9.47
CA LEU A 14 18.78 15.98 -10.59
C LEU A 14 18.22 14.61 -10.22
N SER A 15 18.98 13.79 -9.48
CA SER A 15 18.54 12.47 -9.03
C SER A 15 17.37 12.53 -8.04
N ILE A 16 17.36 13.53 -7.16
CA ILE A 16 16.27 13.74 -6.19
C ILE A 16 14.97 14.16 -6.89
N THR A 17 15.07 15.03 -7.88
CA THR A 17 13.90 15.52 -8.63
C THR A 17 13.24 14.41 -9.45
N ILE A 18 14.02 13.56 -10.10
CA ILE A 18 13.52 12.42 -10.88
C ILE A 18 12.80 11.41 -9.97
N SER A 19 13.33 11.13 -8.79
CA SER A 19 12.71 10.22 -7.83
C SER A 19 11.38 10.75 -7.29
N ALA A 20 11.30 12.03 -6.96
CA ALA A 20 10.08 12.67 -6.47
C ALA A 20 8.98 12.72 -7.55
N GLN A 21 9.33 13.00 -8.79
CA GLN A 21 8.41 12.99 -9.93
C GLN A 21 7.85 11.60 -10.18
N SER A 22 8.68 10.56 -10.12
CA SER A 22 8.28 9.17 -10.29
C SER A 22 7.28 8.71 -9.21
N LEU A 23 7.46 9.12 -7.95
CA LEU A 23 6.51 8.85 -6.87
C LEU A 23 5.18 9.58 -7.08
N ALA A 24 5.20 10.85 -7.45
CA ALA A 24 3.98 11.62 -7.68
C ALA A 24 3.16 11.05 -8.84
N GLU A 25 3.83 10.63 -9.92
CA GLU A 25 3.19 9.97 -11.06
C GLU A 25 2.57 8.61 -10.67
N ALA A 26 3.30 7.77 -9.95
CA ALA A 26 2.78 6.48 -9.48
C ALA A 26 1.57 6.66 -8.54
N LYS A 27 1.58 7.66 -7.68
CA LYS A 27 0.41 7.99 -6.84
C LYS A 27 -0.79 8.43 -7.67
N ALA A 28 -0.59 9.25 -8.69
CA ALA A 28 -1.67 9.68 -9.59
C ALA A 28 -2.27 8.50 -10.36
N LEU A 29 -1.46 7.57 -10.83
CA LEU A 29 -1.91 6.33 -11.46
C LEU A 29 -2.72 5.46 -10.46
N TYR A 30 -2.21 5.30 -9.25
CA TYR A 30 -2.87 4.57 -8.18
C TYR A 30 -4.25 5.16 -7.84
N GLU A 31 -4.36 6.48 -7.73
CA GLU A 31 -5.61 7.18 -7.44
C GLU A 31 -6.65 7.05 -8.58
N LYS A 32 -6.21 6.84 -9.81
CA LYS A 32 -7.06 6.54 -10.96
C LYS A 32 -7.44 5.06 -11.07
N GLY A 33 -6.86 4.18 -10.25
CA GLY A 33 -7.04 2.73 -10.35
C GLY A 33 -6.17 2.06 -11.42
N GLU A 34 -5.20 2.77 -11.98
CA GLU A 34 -4.24 2.26 -12.98
C GLU A 34 -3.10 1.52 -12.25
N TYR A 35 -3.46 0.39 -11.59
CA TYR A 35 -2.57 -0.31 -10.67
C TYR A 35 -1.41 -1.04 -11.35
N GLU A 36 -1.61 -1.57 -12.56
CA GLU A 36 -0.55 -2.22 -13.33
C GLU A 36 0.57 -1.25 -13.66
N GLU A 37 0.23 -0.02 -14.04
CA GLU A 37 1.18 1.02 -14.39
C GLU A 37 1.90 1.59 -13.16
N ALA A 38 1.18 1.71 -12.03
CA ALA A 38 1.74 2.20 -10.77
C ALA A 38 2.68 1.20 -10.09
N LYS A 39 2.37 -0.10 -10.20
CA LYS A 39 3.03 -1.21 -9.49
C LYS A 39 4.56 -1.23 -9.60
N PRO A 40 5.19 -1.07 -10.78
CA PRO A 40 6.64 -1.12 -10.90
C PRO A 40 7.38 -0.06 -10.09
N THR A 41 6.83 1.15 -10.01
CA THR A 41 7.42 2.24 -9.23
C THR A 41 7.33 1.94 -7.73
N PHE A 42 6.17 1.52 -7.23
CA PHE A 42 6.02 1.15 -5.82
C PHE A 42 6.89 -0.06 -5.45
N LYS A 43 7.07 -1.02 -6.34
CA LYS A 43 7.99 -2.14 -6.14
C LYS A 43 9.43 -1.67 -5.92
N LYS A 44 9.92 -0.71 -6.70
CA LYS A 44 11.25 -0.11 -6.50
C LYS A 44 11.35 0.63 -5.17
N LEU A 45 10.32 1.41 -4.81
CA LEU A 45 10.29 2.15 -3.55
C LEU A 45 10.32 1.24 -2.32
N VAL A 46 9.57 0.15 -2.33
CA VAL A 46 9.61 -0.87 -1.25
C VAL A 46 10.98 -1.52 -1.14
N LYS A 47 11.67 -1.78 -2.26
CA LYS A 47 13.04 -2.34 -2.24
C LYS A 47 14.04 -1.38 -1.61
N THR A 48 13.92 -0.09 -1.86
CA THR A 48 14.83 0.93 -1.31
C THR A 48 14.51 1.30 0.14
N GLN A 49 13.23 1.25 0.51
CA GLN A 49 12.72 1.57 1.84
C GLN A 49 11.71 0.52 2.33
N PRO A 50 12.16 -0.69 2.66
CA PRO A 50 11.27 -1.81 3.03
C PRO A 50 10.47 -1.56 4.31
N GLY A 51 10.93 -0.66 5.17
CA GLY A 51 10.24 -0.25 6.40
C GLY A 51 9.19 0.86 6.20
N ASN A 52 9.04 1.42 5.00
CA ASN A 52 8.04 2.46 4.75
C ASN A 52 6.64 1.85 4.61
N GLY A 53 5.77 2.12 5.60
CA GLY A 53 4.42 1.57 5.64
C GLY A 53 3.55 1.97 4.46
N ASN A 54 3.62 3.23 4.01
CA ASN A 54 2.85 3.70 2.86
C ASN A 54 3.28 3.05 1.54
N TYR A 55 4.59 2.87 1.33
CA TYR A 55 5.08 2.17 0.14
C TYR A 55 4.63 0.72 0.12
N ASN A 56 4.66 0.05 1.28
CA ASN A 56 4.13 -1.30 1.42
C ASN A 56 2.61 -1.34 1.17
N LEU A 57 1.84 -0.37 1.67
CA LEU A 57 0.41 -0.30 1.39
C LEU A 57 0.15 -0.15 -0.12
N TRP A 58 0.73 0.84 -0.78
CA TRP A 58 0.47 1.10 -2.19
C TRP A 58 0.91 -0.08 -3.08
N TYR A 59 2.08 -0.66 -2.82
CA TYR A 59 2.52 -1.83 -3.55
C TYR A 59 1.63 -3.05 -3.28
N GLY A 60 1.27 -3.30 -2.02
CA GLY A 60 0.37 -4.38 -1.64
C GLY A 60 -1.01 -4.25 -2.28
N VAL A 61 -1.57 -3.05 -2.33
CA VAL A 61 -2.85 -2.81 -3.01
C VAL A 61 -2.72 -3.03 -4.52
N CYS A 62 -1.65 -2.53 -5.15
CA CYS A 62 -1.41 -2.81 -6.58
C CYS A 62 -1.34 -4.31 -6.86
N CYS A 63 -0.63 -5.09 -6.04
CA CYS A 63 -0.58 -6.55 -6.18
C CYS A 63 -1.96 -7.18 -6.01
N LEU A 64 -2.74 -6.74 -5.03
CA LEU A 64 -4.08 -7.27 -4.78
C LEU A 64 -5.01 -7.01 -5.98
N GLU A 65 -5.05 -5.78 -6.47
CA GLU A 65 -5.92 -5.37 -7.58
C GLU A 65 -5.49 -5.96 -8.94
N THR A 66 -4.25 -6.40 -9.07
CA THR A 66 -3.73 -7.08 -10.27
C THR A 66 -3.67 -8.61 -10.14
N GLY A 67 -4.36 -9.19 -9.15
CA GLY A 67 -4.54 -10.63 -9.03
C GLY A 67 -3.36 -11.38 -8.39
N GLU A 68 -2.55 -10.71 -7.58
CA GLU A 68 -1.40 -11.28 -6.87
C GLU A 68 -1.57 -11.23 -5.34
N PRO A 69 -2.64 -11.84 -4.76
CA PRO A 69 -2.95 -11.70 -3.34
C PRO A 69 -1.87 -12.28 -2.42
N ALA A 70 -1.15 -13.30 -2.84
CA ALA A 70 -0.05 -13.88 -2.07
C ALA A 70 1.14 -12.92 -1.94
N GLU A 71 1.48 -12.19 -2.99
CA GLU A 71 2.51 -11.13 -2.95
C GLU A 71 2.02 -9.92 -2.13
N ALA A 72 0.74 -9.55 -2.28
CA ALA A 72 0.13 -8.46 -1.52
C ALA A 72 0.21 -8.70 -0.01
N LEU A 73 -0.01 -9.94 0.45
CA LEU A 73 -0.16 -10.30 1.86
C LEU A 73 0.99 -9.77 2.73
N LYS A 74 2.23 -10.10 2.40
CA LYS A 74 3.42 -9.70 3.19
C LYS A 74 3.59 -8.17 3.28
N HIS A 75 3.23 -7.44 2.21
CA HIS A 75 3.33 -5.99 2.18
C HIS A 75 2.20 -5.34 2.96
N LEU A 76 0.99 -5.88 2.89
CA LEU A 76 -0.15 -5.41 3.68
C LEU A 76 0.04 -5.70 5.17
N GLU A 77 0.61 -6.86 5.55
CA GLU A 77 1.03 -7.14 6.93
C GLU A 77 2.05 -6.10 7.44
N SER A 78 3.03 -5.74 6.60
CA SER A 78 4.00 -4.68 6.93
C SER A 78 3.31 -3.32 7.13
N ALA A 79 2.37 -2.96 6.26
CA ALA A 79 1.60 -1.72 6.40
C ALA A 79 0.78 -1.68 7.70
N VAL A 80 0.12 -2.78 8.05
CA VAL A 80 -0.64 -2.91 9.32
C VAL A 80 0.29 -2.77 10.53
N LYS A 81 1.45 -3.45 10.52
CA LYS A 81 2.47 -3.33 11.57
C LYS A 81 2.94 -1.88 11.76
N ARG A 82 2.99 -1.11 10.69
CA ARG A 82 3.33 0.33 10.70
C ARG A 82 2.14 1.24 10.97
N ARG A 83 0.96 0.66 11.28
CA ARG A 83 -0.28 1.39 11.59
C ARG A 83 -0.74 2.33 10.48
N VAL A 84 -0.51 1.94 9.22
CA VAL A 84 -0.99 2.70 8.07
C VAL A 84 -2.52 2.61 8.02
N PRO A 85 -3.23 3.73 7.92
CA PRO A 85 -4.67 3.73 7.75
C PRO A 85 -5.08 2.86 6.54
N SER A 86 -6.19 2.17 6.64
CA SER A 86 -6.71 1.22 5.64
C SER A 86 -5.88 -0.06 5.44
N GLY A 87 -4.70 -0.21 6.05
CA GLY A 87 -3.90 -1.43 5.93
C GLY A 87 -4.67 -2.70 6.28
N GLN A 88 -5.43 -2.67 7.39
CA GLN A 88 -6.26 -3.81 7.83
C GLN A 88 -7.37 -4.15 6.83
N LEU A 89 -7.99 -3.16 6.18
CA LEU A 89 -9.02 -3.38 5.17
C LEU A 89 -8.48 -4.20 4.00
N TYR A 90 -7.35 -3.77 3.45
CA TYR A 90 -6.72 -4.46 2.32
C TYR A 90 -6.10 -5.80 2.72
N LEU A 91 -5.56 -5.92 3.94
CA LEU A 91 -5.06 -7.19 4.47
C LEU A 91 -6.19 -8.22 4.57
N ALA A 92 -7.35 -7.83 5.09
CA ALA A 92 -8.52 -8.71 5.14
C ALA A 92 -9.00 -9.13 3.74
N ARG A 93 -8.98 -8.21 2.76
CA ARG A 93 -9.27 -8.55 1.36
C ARG A 93 -8.27 -9.55 0.79
N ALA A 94 -6.97 -9.40 1.07
CA ALA A 94 -5.96 -10.34 0.63
C ALA A 94 -6.17 -11.75 1.24
N TYR A 95 -6.50 -11.83 2.52
CA TYR A 95 -6.88 -13.10 3.14
C TYR A 95 -8.10 -13.71 2.47
N ASN A 96 -9.13 -12.91 2.19
CA ASN A 96 -10.35 -13.39 1.53
C ASN A 96 -10.05 -13.94 0.12
N ASP A 97 -9.23 -13.25 -0.66
CA ASP A 97 -8.84 -13.67 -2.02
C ASP A 97 -7.95 -14.94 -2.00
N LEU A 98 -7.31 -15.23 -0.88
CA LEU A 98 -6.56 -16.46 -0.62
C LEU A 98 -7.41 -17.59 0.02
N TYR A 99 -8.73 -17.39 0.13
CA TYR A 99 -9.66 -18.33 0.78
C TYR A 99 -9.36 -18.58 2.27
N ARG A 100 -8.64 -17.66 2.92
CA ARG A 100 -8.33 -17.64 4.35
C ARG A 100 -9.41 -16.86 5.10
N PHE A 101 -10.62 -17.42 5.12
CA PHE A 101 -11.82 -16.71 5.55
C PHE A 101 -11.83 -16.37 7.05
N GLU A 102 -11.28 -17.25 7.90
CA GLU A 102 -11.19 -17.00 9.34
C GLU A 102 -10.33 -15.78 9.64
N GLU A 103 -9.15 -15.69 9.02
CA GLU A 103 -8.26 -14.53 9.18
C GLU A 103 -8.85 -13.25 8.55
N ALA A 104 -9.57 -13.39 7.45
CA ALA A 104 -10.27 -12.26 6.83
C ALA A 104 -11.33 -11.70 7.78
N ILE A 105 -12.17 -12.55 8.36
CA ILE A 105 -13.22 -12.18 9.30
C ILE A 105 -12.63 -11.47 10.53
N GLU A 106 -11.65 -12.07 11.19
CA GLU A 106 -10.98 -11.48 12.35
C GLU A 106 -10.38 -10.11 12.04
N THR A 107 -9.75 -9.97 10.86
CA THR A 107 -9.12 -8.72 10.45
C THR A 107 -10.16 -7.64 10.13
N TYR A 108 -11.29 -7.99 9.49
CA TYR A 108 -12.40 -7.04 9.26
C TYR A 108 -13.03 -6.59 10.58
N GLU A 109 -13.27 -7.50 11.51
CA GLU A 109 -13.85 -7.18 12.83
C GLU A 109 -12.94 -6.21 13.60
N THR A 110 -11.63 -6.44 13.57
CA THR A 110 -10.64 -5.54 14.17
C THR A 110 -10.68 -4.17 13.52
N TYR A 111 -10.71 -4.10 12.19
CA TYR A 111 -10.78 -2.84 11.45
C TYR A 111 -12.05 -2.04 11.77
N ILE A 112 -13.21 -2.71 11.77
CA ILE A 112 -14.51 -2.11 12.12
C ILE A 112 -14.50 -1.56 13.55
N SER A 113 -13.95 -2.33 14.51
CA SER A 113 -13.80 -1.89 15.89
C SER A 113 -12.96 -0.62 15.98
N ASP A 114 -11.85 -0.54 15.24
CA ASP A 114 -10.98 0.64 15.24
C ASP A 114 -11.64 1.86 14.57
N LEU A 115 -12.41 1.66 13.49
CA LEU A 115 -13.19 2.71 12.87
C LEU A 115 -14.26 3.27 13.82
N ARG A 116 -14.99 2.40 14.51
CA ARG A 116 -16.01 2.80 15.50
C ARG A 116 -15.40 3.60 16.65
N LYS A 117 -14.25 3.19 17.17
CA LYS A 117 -13.51 3.97 18.20
C LYS A 117 -13.14 5.36 17.69
N ARG A 118 -12.84 5.49 16.40
CA ARG A 118 -12.51 6.78 15.77
C ARG A 118 -13.73 7.54 15.25
N LYS A 119 -14.97 7.04 15.49
CA LYS A 119 -16.23 7.59 14.96
C LYS A 119 -16.22 7.77 13.44
N ARG A 120 -15.69 6.77 12.72
CA ARG A 120 -15.66 6.73 11.25
C ARG A 120 -16.71 5.77 10.70
N SER A 121 -17.06 5.95 9.42
CA SER A 121 -17.96 5.03 8.72
C SER A 121 -17.37 3.61 8.65
N THR A 122 -18.24 2.63 8.87
CA THR A 122 -17.89 1.19 8.86
C THR A 122 -18.55 0.43 7.73
N GLU A 123 -19.42 1.09 6.96
CA GLU A 123 -20.34 0.47 6.02
C GLU A 123 -19.66 -0.48 5.03
N GLU A 124 -18.60 -0.02 4.34
CA GLU A 124 -17.87 -0.86 3.38
C GLU A 124 -17.25 -2.11 4.06
N ALA A 125 -16.62 -1.90 5.22
CA ALA A 125 -15.97 -2.99 5.95
C ALA A 125 -16.99 -4.02 6.46
N GLU A 126 -18.17 -3.58 6.90
CA GLU A 126 -19.26 -4.46 7.34
C GLU A 126 -19.82 -5.28 6.17
N GLN A 127 -19.99 -4.70 4.98
CA GLN A 127 -20.43 -5.43 3.79
C GLN A 127 -19.41 -6.50 3.37
N LEU A 128 -18.12 -6.19 3.39
CA LEU A 128 -17.06 -7.13 3.07
C LEU A 128 -16.96 -8.26 4.11
N LEU A 129 -17.14 -7.93 5.39
CA LEU A 129 -17.20 -8.92 6.46
C LEU A 129 -18.36 -9.93 6.25
N GLU A 130 -19.55 -9.45 5.97
CA GLU A 130 -20.71 -10.34 5.73
C GLU A 130 -20.51 -11.22 4.49
N LYS A 131 -19.91 -10.70 3.45
CA LYS A 131 -19.56 -11.49 2.27
C LYS A 131 -18.55 -12.60 2.57
N SER A 132 -17.61 -12.37 3.48
CA SER A 132 -16.60 -13.37 3.88
C SER A 132 -17.18 -14.50 4.74
N LYS A 133 -18.33 -14.26 5.40
CA LYS A 133 -19.03 -15.25 6.23
C LYS A 133 -19.98 -16.16 5.42
N SER A 134 -20.38 -15.71 4.25
CA SER A 134 -21.32 -16.43 3.37
C SER A 134 -20.62 -17.48 2.51
#